data_323219aef27056c1a9ce02a253be9f85
#
_entry.id   323219aef27056c1a9ce02a253be9f85
#
_cell.length_a   1.000
_cell.length_b   1.000
_cell.length_c   1.000
_cell.angle_alpha   90.00
_cell.angle_beta   90.00
_cell.angle_gamma   90.00
#
_symmetry.space_group_name_H-M   'P 1'
#
loop_
_entity.id
_entity.type
_entity.pdbx_description
1 polymer ?
#
loop_
_entity_poly.entity_id
_entity_poly.type
_entity_poly.pdbx_seq_one_letter_code
_entity_poly.pdbx_strand_id
1 'polypeptide(L)'
;YLKLHLLSHGLTRPNSLNLDGIYAALPNVAWTSEGPMAPSALPHAMLSARLEGRHLEVTSLDKFPKLTNYVVPEGVRIADSARVRLGAYLGAGTTVMHEGFVNFNAGAEGPNMVEGRISQGVFVAKGTDLGGSASTAGTLSGGGNHVITIGEDCLISANAGTGISLGDRCTIEAGLYITPGTQVSLLDEHGETVKT
;
A
#
# COMPACT_ATOMS: atom_id res chain seq x y z
N TYR A 1 -0.51 -16.34 6.02
CA TYR A 1 0.36 -15.26 6.54
C TYR A 1 1.82 -15.38 6.09
N LEU A 2 2.41 -16.59 5.96
CA LEU A 2 3.82 -16.75 5.55
C LEU A 2 4.18 -15.92 4.30
N LYS A 3 3.36 -15.97 3.25
CA LYS A 3 3.59 -15.19 2.02
C LYS A 3 3.62 -13.68 2.27
N LEU A 4 2.79 -13.17 3.19
CA LEU A 4 2.79 -11.76 3.56
C LEU A 4 4.09 -11.38 4.30
N HIS A 5 4.59 -12.26 5.16
CA HIS A 5 5.89 -12.06 5.81
C HIS A 5 7.04 -12.01 4.79
N LEU A 6 7.05 -12.91 3.79
CA LEU A 6 8.08 -12.90 2.75
C LEU A 6 8.14 -11.55 2.01
N LEU A 7 6.98 -10.97 1.71
CA LEU A 7 6.88 -9.64 1.09
C LEU A 7 7.40 -8.54 2.04
N SER A 8 6.93 -8.54 3.30
CA SER A 8 7.28 -7.48 4.26
C SER A 8 8.74 -7.52 4.72
N HIS A 9 9.37 -8.70 4.69
CA HIS A 9 10.82 -8.84 4.92
C HIS A 9 11.68 -8.56 3.68
N GLY A 10 11.06 -8.18 2.55
CA GLY A 10 11.79 -7.90 1.31
C GLY A 10 12.40 -9.13 0.63
N LEU A 11 12.03 -10.35 1.07
CA LEU A 11 12.53 -11.60 0.51
C LEU A 11 11.92 -11.94 -0.86
N THR A 12 10.76 -11.35 -1.15
CA THR A 12 10.10 -11.43 -2.45
C THR A 12 9.48 -10.07 -2.79
N ARG A 13 9.33 -9.79 -4.09
CA ARG A 13 8.69 -8.55 -4.55
C ARG A 13 7.18 -8.71 -4.70
N PRO A 14 6.41 -7.62 -4.64
CA PRO A 14 5.00 -7.63 -5.03
C PRO A 14 4.78 -8.31 -6.38
N ASN A 15 3.66 -9.02 -6.49
CA ASN A 15 3.25 -9.80 -7.65
C ASN A 15 4.13 -11.03 -8.00
N SER A 16 5.11 -11.37 -7.19
CA SER A 16 5.94 -12.57 -7.40
C SER A 16 5.38 -13.84 -6.76
N LEU A 17 4.37 -13.72 -5.90
CA LEU A 17 3.75 -14.83 -5.19
C LEU A 17 2.30 -15.02 -5.63
N ASN A 18 1.88 -16.27 -5.81
CA ASN A 18 0.47 -16.57 -5.97
C ASN A 18 -0.27 -16.30 -4.64
N LEU A 19 -1.19 -15.33 -4.64
CA LEU A 19 -2.04 -14.96 -3.52
C LEU A 19 -3.53 -15.28 -3.78
N ASP A 20 -3.83 -16.11 -4.77
CA ASP A 20 -5.19 -16.52 -5.06
C ASP A 20 -5.85 -17.14 -3.83
N GLY A 21 -7.11 -16.80 -3.61
CA GLY A 21 -7.87 -17.30 -2.47
C GLY A 21 -7.50 -16.70 -1.11
N ILE A 22 -6.58 -15.72 -1.04
CA ILE A 22 -6.10 -15.15 0.22
C ILE A 22 -7.24 -14.61 1.09
N TYR A 23 -8.25 -13.99 0.50
CA TYR A 23 -9.39 -13.45 1.25
C TYR A 23 -10.28 -14.54 1.87
N ALA A 24 -10.36 -15.70 1.25
CA ALA A 24 -11.07 -16.84 1.80
C ALA A 24 -10.22 -17.57 2.85
N ALA A 25 -8.92 -17.67 2.63
CA ALA A 25 -7.98 -18.36 3.52
C ALA A 25 -7.72 -17.63 4.84
N LEU A 26 -7.80 -16.29 4.84
CA LEU A 26 -7.56 -15.50 6.04
C LEU A 26 -8.88 -15.20 6.77
N PRO A 27 -9.02 -15.59 8.06
CA PRO A 27 -10.17 -15.22 8.86
C PRO A 27 -10.11 -13.73 9.22
N ASN A 28 -11.25 -13.16 9.59
CA ASN A 28 -11.27 -11.88 10.29
C ASN A 28 -10.73 -12.08 11.71
N VAL A 29 -9.82 -11.24 12.14
CA VAL A 29 -9.08 -11.34 13.41
C VAL A 29 -9.19 -10.02 14.17
N ALA A 30 -9.37 -10.09 15.47
CA ALA A 30 -9.17 -8.96 16.37
C ALA A 30 -7.68 -8.87 16.74
N TRP A 31 -7.05 -7.81 16.34
CA TRP A 31 -5.65 -7.52 16.67
C TRP A 31 -5.65 -6.69 17.95
N THR A 32 -5.16 -7.28 19.02
CA THR A 32 -5.23 -6.68 20.37
C THR A 32 -3.86 -6.43 20.97
N SER A 33 -3.80 -5.69 22.06
CA SER A 33 -2.58 -5.49 22.83
C SER A 33 -2.01 -6.79 23.43
N GLU A 34 -2.84 -7.85 23.52
CA GLU A 34 -2.43 -9.18 23.99
C GLU A 34 -2.27 -10.19 22.83
N GLY A 35 -2.25 -9.71 21.59
CA GLY A 35 -2.10 -10.54 20.38
C GLY A 35 -3.40 -10.76 19.61
N PRO A 36 -3.36 -11.62 18.59
CA PRO A 36 -4.51 -11.91 17.75
C PRO A 36 -5.56 -12.76 18.49
N MET A 37 -6.82 -12.41 18.36
CA MET A 37 -7.96 -13.13 18.93
C MET A 37 -9.06 -13.36 17.91
N ALA A 38 -9.81 -14.45 18.09
CA ALA A 38 -11.09 -14.61 17.39
C ALA A 38 -12.06 -13.50 17.82
N PRO A 39 -12.76 -12.82 16.90
CA PRO A 39 -13.72 -11.77 17.28
C PRO A 39 -14.79 -12.23 18.27
N SER A 40 -15.20 -13.49 18.17
CA SER A 40 -16.17 -14.09 19.10
C SER A 40 -15.68 -14.22 20.53
N ALA A 41 -14.36 -14.25 20.75
CA ALA A 41 -13.77 -14.33 22.10
C ALA A 41 -13.62 -12.97 22.79
N LEU A 42 -13.68 -11.86 22.03
CA LEU A 42 -13.45 -10.51 22.54
C LEU A 42 -14.34 -10.11 23.74
N PRO A 43 -15.67 -10.32 23.71
CA PRO A 43 -16.52 -9.85 24.81
C PRO A 43 -16.09 -10.45 26.15
N HIS A 44 -15.78 -11.74 26.18
CA HIS A 44 -15.31 -12.42 27.37
C HIS A 44 -13.91 -11.95 27.79
N ALA A 45 -12.96 -11.85 26.85
CA ALA A 45 -11.60 -11.41 27.12
C ALA A 45 -11.56 -9.97 27.67
N MET A 46 -12.34 -9.06 27.08
CA MET A 46 -12.44 -7.68 27.57
C MET A 46 -13.06 -7.58 28.95
N LEU A 47 -14.09 -8.41 29.27
CA LEU A 47 -14.68 -8.46 30.58
C LEU A 47 -13.66 -8.98 31.61
N SER A 48 -12.98 -10.11 31.32
CA SER A 48 -11.96 -10.67 32.21
C SER A 48 -10.83 -9.68 32.49
N ALA A 49 -10.33 -9.03 31.47
CA ALA A 49 -9.29 -8.01 31.62
C ALA A 49 -9.73 -6.88 32.58
N ARG A 50 -10.97 -6.38 32.43
CA ARG A 50 -11.52 -5.34 33.32
C ARG A 50 -11.65 -5.82 34.76
N LEU A 51 -12.11 -7.04 34.98
CA LEU A 51 -12.22 -7.62 36.31
C LEU A 51 -10.87 -7.77 37.01
N GLU A 52 -9.81 -7.97 36.22
CA GLU A 52 -8.42 -8.07 36.66
C GLU A 52 -7.70 -6.70 36.73
N GLY A 53 -8.41 -5.61 36.46
CA GLY A 53 -7.83 -4.25 36.46
C GLY A 53 -6.89 -3.98 35.28
N ARG A 54 -6.93 -4.82 34.21
CA ARG A 54 -6.14 -4.66 32.97
C ARG A 54 -6.97 -3.99 31.88
N HIS A 55 -6.30 -3.36 30.94
CA HIS A 55 -6.92 -2.82 29.74
C HIS A 55 -6.51 -3.64 28.51
N LEU A 56 -7.50 -4.28 27.89
CA LEU A 56 -7.32 -4.96 26.60
C LEU A 56 -7.74 -4.00 25.49
N GLU A 57 -6.76 -3.50 24.75
CA GLU A 57 -6.98 -2.65 23.58
C GLU A 57 -7.20 -3.50 22.33
N VAL A 58 -8.23 -3.15 21.54
CA VAL A 58 -8.46 -3.69 20.21
C VAL A 58 -8.00 -2.65 19.19
N THR A 59 -6.87 -2.91 18.53
CA THR A 59 -6.27 -1.96 17.59
C THR A 59 -6.87 -2.05 16.19
N SER A 60 -7.41 -3.20 15.80
CA SER A 60 -8.12 -3.37 14.53
C SER A 60 -8.90 -4.69 14.48
N LEU A 61 -9.91 -4.75 13.59
CA LEU A 61 -10.63 -5.94 13.19
C LEU A 61 -10.45 -6.10 11.68
N ASP A 62 -9.55 -6.96 11.25
CA ASP A 62 -9.24 -7.16 9.82
C ASP A 62 -8.57 -8.51 9.60
N LYS A 63 -8.60 -8.96 8.35
CA LYS A 63 -7.84 -10.13 7.90
C LYS A 63 -6.32 -9.86 7.89
N PHE A 64 -5.93 -8.61 7.70
CA PHE A 64 -4.55 -8.19 7.56
C PHE A 64 -4.12 -7.36 8.77
N PRO A 65 -3.10 -7.79 9.53
CA PRO A 65 -2.54 -6.96 10.60
C PRO A 65 -1.74 -5.80 10.03
N LYS A 66 -1.43 -4.84 10.90
CA LYS A 66 -0.40 -3.83 10.62
C LYS A 66 0.94 -4.52 10.41
N LEU A 67 1.73 -4.03 9.45
CA LEU A 67 3.07 -4.52 9.21
C LEU A 67 3.91 -4.50 10.49
N THR A 68 3.87 -3.42 11.24
CA THR A 68 4.66 -3.19 12.46
C THR A 68 4.29 -4.11 13.64
N ASN A 69 3.21 -4.86 13.57
CA ASN A 69 2.94 -5.90 14.57
C ASN A 69 3.98 -7.04 14.51
N TYR A 70 4.64 -7.25 13.37
CA TYR A 70 5.52 -8.38 13.13
C TYR A 70 6.85 -8.03 12.47
N VAL A 71 6.91 -6.92 11.71
CA VAL A 71 8.08 -6.54 10.94
C VAL A 71 8.39 -5.07 11.17
N VAL A 72 9.64 -4.78 11.49
CA VAL A 72 10.17 -3.42 11.55
C VAL A 72 11.23 -3.28 10.44
N PRO A 73 10.85 -2.74 9.28
CA PRO A 73 11.77 -2.67 8.15
C PRO A 73 12.90 -1.65 8.43
N GLU A 74 14.12 -2.04 8.12
CA GLU A 74 15.29 -1.20 8.32
C GLU A 74 15.31 0.00 7.36
N GLY A 75 15.67 1.18 7.87
CA GLY A 75 15.78 2.40 7.07
C GLY A 75 14.46 2.96 6.56
N VAL A 76 13.32 2.51 7.09
CA VAL A 76 11.97 2.94 6.70
C VAL A 76 11.35 3.78 7.82
N ARG A 77 10.60 4.82 7.44
CA ARG A 77 9.78 5.61 8.35
C ARG A 77 8.30 5.36 8.07
N ILE A 78 7.52 5.06 9.11
CA ILE A 78 6.07 4.88 9.04
C ILE A 78 5.46 5.78 10.12
N ALA A 79 4.79 6.87 9.71
CA ALA A 79 4.25 7.85 10.63
C ALA A 79 3.00 7.35 11.36
N ASP A 80 2.14 6.58 10.66
CA ASP A 80 1.00 5.89 11.24
C ASP A 80 1.03 4.39 10.85
N SER A 81 1.26 3.54 11.83
CA SER A 81 1.39 2.10 11.60
C SER A 81 0.12 1.43 11.08
N ALA A 82 -1.07 2.00 11.35
CA ALA A 82 -2.35 1.47 10.85
C ALA A 82 -2.49 1.60 9.32
N ARG A 83 -1.66 2.43 8.71
CA ARG A 83 -1.70 2.73 7.28
C ARG A 83 -0.89 1.75 6.41
N VAL A 84 -0.14 0.84 7.02
CA VAL A 84 0.69 -0.13 6.29
C VAL A 84 0.33 -1.55 6.71
N ARG A 85 -0.17 -2.33 5.77
CA ARG A 85 -0.55 -3.73 5.99
C ARG A 85 0.65 -4.68 5.95
N LEU A 86 0.61 -5.74 6.75
CA LEU A 86 1.52 -6.88 6.56
C LEU A 86 1.34 -7.42 5.14
N GLY A 87 2.44 -7.65 4.45
CA GLY A 87 2.48 -7.95 3.02
C GLY A 87 2.82 -6.74 2.14
N ALA A 88 2.97 -5.54 2.71
CA ALA A 88 3.59 -4.41 2.03
C ALA A 88 5.10 -4.61 1.93
N TYR A 89 5.67 -4.25 0.79
CA TYR A 89 7.12 -4.19 0.55
C TYR A 89 7.59 -2.74 0.68
N LEU A 90 8.50 -2.47 1.61
CA LEU A 90 9.07 -1.13 1.80
C LEU A 90 10.60 -1.24 1.78
N GLY A 91 11.22 -0.69 0.75
CA GLY A 91 12.66 -0.59 0.65
C GLY A 91 13.23 0.55 1.51
N ALA A 92 14.52 0.44 1.83
CA ALA A 92 15.21 1.43 2.65
C ALA A 92 15.10 2.86 2.07
N GLY A 93 14.95 3.85 2.93
CA GLY A 93 14.73 5.24 2.55
C GLY A 93 13.26 5.60 2.29
N THR A 94 12.34 4.63 2.25
CA THR A 94 10.91 4.92 2.12
C THR A 94 10.36 5.59 3.37
N THR A 95 9.60 6.67 3.16
CA THR A 95 8.83 7.35 4.22
C THR A 95 7.34 7.26 3.88
N VAL A 96 6.57 6.60 4.73
CA VAL A 96 5.09 6.61 4.65
C VAL A 96 4.58 7.64 5.66
N MET A 97 4.00 8.73 5.17
CA MET A 97 3.43 9.80 5.97
C MET A 97 2.07 9.40 6.55
N HIS A 98 1.49 10.24 7.43
CA HIS A 98 0.22 9.96 8.10
C HIS A 98 -0.93 9.67 7.12
N GLU A 99 -0.99 10.39 5.99
CA GLU A 99 -1.99 10.19 4.93
C GLU A 99 -1.64 9.04 3.99
N GLY A 100 -0.37 8.60 3.99
CA GLY A 100 0.10 7.51 3.15
C GLY A 100 -0.56 6.19 3.50
N PHE A 101 -0.76 5.33 2.51
CA PHE A 101 -1.29 3.98 2.69
C PHE A 101 -0.59 3.00 1.76
N VAL A 102 -0.15 1.87 2.30
CA VAL A 102 0.43 0.79 1.49
C VAL A 102 -0.28 -0.52 1.79
N ASN A 103 -0.90 -1.08 0.75
CA ASN A 103 -1.62 -2.35 0.85
C ASN A 103 -0.66 -3.55 0.82
N PHE A 104 -1.16 -4.75 1.16
CA PHE A 104 -0.42 -5.99 0.94
C PHE A 104 -0.21 -6.23 -0.57
N ASN A 105 0.84 -6.97 -0.91
CA ASN A 105 1.24 -7.22 -2.30
C ASN A 105 1.44 -5.93 -3.11
N ALA A 106 1.83 -4.85 -2.46
CA ALA A 106 2.14 -3.56 -3.03
C ALA A 106 3.40 -3.02 -2.36
N GLY A 107 4.01 -1.99 -2.90
CA GLY A 107 5.15 -1.44 -2.22
C GLY A 107 5.91 -0.36 -2.98
N ALA A 108 6.93 0.15 -2.28
CA ALA A 108 7.87 1.14 -2.75
C ALA A 108 9.31 0.60 -2.65
N GLU A 109 10.10 0.80 -3.69
CA GLU A 109 11.47 0.32 -3.76
C GLU A 109 12.42 1.06 -2.82
N GLY A 110 12.12 2.34 -2.56
CA GLY A 110 12.92 3.25 -1.76
C GLY A 110 14.20 3.76 -2.46
N PRO A 111 14.62 5.02 -2.18
CA PRO A 111 13.90 5.98 -1.35
C PRO A 111 12.63 6.53 -2.02
N ASN A 112 11.57 6.76 -1.24
CA ASN A 112 10.30 7.30 -1.73
C ASN A 112 9.62 8.12 -0.63
N MET A 113 8.85 9.15 -1.00
CA MET A 113 7.88 9.80 -0.13
C MET A 113 6.47 9.33 -0.49
N VAL A 114 5.75 8.73 0.47
CA VAL A 114 4.42 8.18 0.26
C VAL A 114 3.42 8.92 1.15
N GLU A 115 2.74 9.91 0.57
CA GLU A 115 1.63 10.64 1.20
C GLU A 115 0.27 10.24 0.59
N GLY A 116 0.30 9.42 -0.44
CA GLY A 116 -0.86 8.87 -1.13
C GLY A 116 -1.03 7.36 -0.91
N ARG A 117 -1.90 6.75 -1.71
CA ARG A 117 -2.21 5.31 -1.65
C ARG A 117 -1.43 4.50 -2.67
N ILE A 118 -0.73 3.47 -2.18
CA ILE A 118 -0.21 2.40 -3.03
C ILE A 118 -1.16 1.20 -2.86
N SER A 119 -2.01 1.01 -3.86
CA SER A 119 -3.03 -0.04 -3.87
C SER A 119 -2.44 -1.41 -4.14
N GLN A 120 -3.19 -2.47 -3.79
CA GLN A 120 -2.75 -3.84 -4.02
C GLN A 120 -2.30 -4.06 -5.47
N GLY A 121 -1.15 -4.71 -5.64
CA GLY A 121 -0.55 -5.03 -6.92
C GLY A 121 0.29 -3.91 -7.52
N VAL A 122 0.32 -2.71 -6.94
CA VAL A 122 1.12 -1.59 -7.44
C VAL A 122 2.52 -1.61 -6.84
N PHE A 123 3.50 -1.40 -7.70
CA PHE A 123 4.89 -1.23 -7.30
C PHE A 123 5.43 0.11 -7.78
N VAL A 124 6.05 0.86 -6.86
CA VAL A 124 6.61 2.19 -7.09
C VAL A 124 8.12 2.09 -7.02
N ALA A 125 8.79 2.46 -8.11
CA ALA A 125 10.25 2.45 -8.19
C ALA A 125 10.88 3.60 -7.38
N LYS A 126 12.19 3.54 -7.19
CA LYS A 126 12.95 4.49 -6.37
C LYS A 126 12.83 5.92 -6.89
N GLY A 127 12.97 6.89 -5.99
CA GLY A 127 12.94 8.32 -6.32
C GLY A 127 11.55 8.86 -6.66
N THR A 128 10.53 8.03 -6.71
CA THR A 128 9.16 8.43 -7.03
C THR A 128 8.40 8.83 -5.79
N ASP A 129 7.74 9.99 -5.84
CA ASP A 129 6.93 10.52 -4.77
C ASP A 129 5.43 10.49 -5.09
N LEU A 130 4.64 10.11 -4.11
CA LEU A 130 3.19 10.19 -4.12
C LEU A 130 2.76 11.32 -3.19
N GLY A 131 2.28 12.42 -3.76
CA GLY A 131 1.80 13.58 -3.01
C GLY A 131 0.54 13.27 -2.19
N GLY A 132 0.17 14.21 -1.33
CA GLY A 132 -0.98 14.07 -0.42
C GLY A 132 -2.26 13.66 -1.15
N SER A 133 -2.89 12.59 -0.69
CA SER A 133 -4.10 12.01 -1.30
C SER A 133 -3.93 11.52 -2.73
N ALA A 134 -2.72 11.42 -3.27
CA ALA A 134 -2.48 10.76 -4.55
C ALA A 134 -2.94 9.30 -4.50
N SER A 135 -3.36 8.74 -5.63
CA SER A 135 -3.93 7.40 -5.68
C SER A 135 -3.44 6.60 -6.87
N THR A 136 -2.97 5.40 -6.62
CA THR A 136 -2.70 4.42 -7.67
C THR A 136 -3.82 3.38 -7.68
N ALA A 137 -4.44 3.12 -8.83
CA ALA A 137 -5.46 2.10 -8.96
C ALA A 137 -4.80 0.72 -8.90
N GLY A 138 -5.25 -0.12 -7.98
CA GLY A 138 -4.78 -1.51 -7.89
C GLY A 138 -5.43 -2.42 -8.94
N THR A 139 -4.92 -3.63 -9.07
CA THR A 139 -5.44 -4.66 -9.98
C THR A 139 -6.93 -4.95 -9.77
N LEU A 140 -7.43 -4.87 -8.54
CA LEU A 140 -8.85 -5.08 -8.22
C LEU A 140 -9.73 -3.87 -8.53
N SER A 141 -9.18 -2.65 -8.47
CA SER A 141 -9.96 -1.42 -8.66
C SER A 141 -10.14 -1.05 -10.13
N GLY A 142 -9.25 -1.50 -11.00
CA GLY A 142 -9.26 -1.18 -12.42
C GLY A 142 -9.99 -2.18 -13.32
N GLY A 143 -10.54 -3.25 -12.75
CA GLY A 143 -11.29 -4.28 -13.52
C GLY A 143 -10.45 -5.08 -14.51
N GLY A 144 -9.12 -5.04 -14.40
CA GLY A 144 -8.19 -5.72 -15.31
C GLY A 144 -7.10 -6.50 -14.58
N ASN A 145 -6.51 -7.47 -15.28
CA ASN A 145 -5.38 -8.27 -14.79
C ASN A 145 -4.01 -7.56 -14.97
N HIS A 146 -4.01 -6.26 -15.22
CA HIS A 146 -2.78 -5.52 -15.45
C HIS A 146 -2.13 -5.12 -14.13
N VAL A 147 -0.88 -5.53 -13.95
CA VAL A 147 -0.02 -5.05 -12.87
C VAL A 147 0.37 -3.60 -13.20
N ILE A 148 0.12 -2.69 -12.27
CA ILE A 148 0.49 -1.28 -12.43
C ILE A 148 1.84 -1.05 -11.74
N THR A 149 2.78 -0.50 -12.50
CA THR A 149 4.09 -0.10 -12.01
C THR A 149 4.31 1.38 -12.28
N ILE A 150 4.92 2.07 -11.33
CA ILE A 150 5.36 3.45 -11.50
C ILE A 150 6.87 3.44 -11.57
N GLY A 151 7.42 4.03 -12.62
CA GLY A 151 8.85 4.10 -12.89
C GLY A 151 9.63 4.93 -11.87
N GLU A 152 10.92 5.13 -12.14
CA GLU A 152 11.83 5.90 -11.28
C GLU A 152 11.60 7.40 -11.44
N ASP A 153 11.90 8.16 -10.36
CA ASP A 153 11.92 9.62 -10.35
C ASP A 153 10.62 10.28 -10.86
N CYS A 154 9.48 9.66 -10.58
CA CYS A 154 8.17 10.18 -10.94
C CYS A 154 7.59 11.05 -9.81
N LEU A 155 6.61 11.89 -10.16
CA LEU A 155 5.78 12.63 -9.22
C LEU A 155 4.30 12.42 -9.56
N ILE A 156 3.58 11.80 -8.64
CA ILE A 156 2.12 11.81 -8.66
C ILE A 156 1.69 12.90 -7.69
N SER A 157 1.35 14.08 -8.20
CA SER A 157 1.08 15.26 -7.38
C SER A 157 -0.14 15.08 -6.47
N ALA A 158 -0.36 16.04 -5.57
CA ALA A 158 -1.46 15.98 -4.60
C ALA A 158 -2.83 15.81 -5.29
N ASN A 159 -3.68 14.95 -4.73
CA ASN A 159 -5.01 14.62 -5.26
C ASN A 159 -5.01 14.12 -6.72
N ALA A 160 -3.86 13.72 -7.25
CA ALA A 160 -3.74 13.12 -8.57
C ALA A 160 -3.85 11.59 -8.49
N GLY A 161 -3.94 10.94 -9.63
CA GLY A 161 -3.95 9.47 -9.64
C GLY A 161 -3.72 8.84 -11.01
N THR A 162 -3.37 7.56 -10.98
CA THR A 162 -3.19 6.79 -12.19
C THR A 162 -3.80 5.39 -12.09
N GLY A 163 -4.43 4.97 -13.17
CA GLY A 163 -4.88 3.59 -13.41
C GLY A 163 -4.11 2.90 -14.52
N ILE A 164 -2.96 3.47 -14.95
CA ILE A 164 -2.04 2.89 -15.92
C ILE A 164 -0.62 2.89 -15.36
N SER A 165 0.23 2.03 -15.90
CA SER A 165 1.67 2.07 -15.59
C SER A 165 2.30 3.33 -16.18
N LEU A 166 3.29 3.88 -15.47
CA LEU A 166 4.07 5.02 -15.91
C LEU A 166 5.52 4.60 -16.08
N GLY A 167 6.18 5.13 -17.10
CA GLY A 167 7.62 5.06 -17.24
C GLY A 167 8.33 5.99 -16.26
N ASP A 168 9.66 6.11 -16.42
CA ASP A 168 10.48 6.95 -15.55
C ASP A 168 10.25 8.45 -15.80
N ARG A 169 10.48 9.26 -14.78
CA ARG A 169 10.43 10.73 -14.82
C ARG A 169 9.09 11.31 -15.31
N CYS A 170 8.01 10.59 -15.03
CA CYS A 170 6.65 11.06 -15.31
C CYS A 170 6.13 11.94 -14.17
N THR A 171 5.44 13.03 -14.54
CA THR A 171 4.71 13.87 -13.58
C THR A 171 3.24 13.87 -13.94
N ILE A 172 2.38 13.59 -12.95
CA ILE A 172 0.93 13.82 -13.06
C ILE A 172 0.61 15.06 -12.23
N GLU A 173 0.05 16.06 -12.89
CA GLU A 173 -0.34 17.34 -12.29
C GLU A 173 -1.41 17.16 -11.19
N ALA A 174 -1.40 18.05 -10.20
CA ALA A 174 -2.33 18.00 -9.09
C ALA A 174 -3.81 17.98 -9.54
N GLY A 175 -4.58 17.09 -8.93
CA GLY A 175 -5.99 16.93 -9.24
C GLY A 175 -6.31 16.15 -10.52
N LEU A 176 -5.29 15.70 -11.26
CA LEU A 176 -5.49 14.98 -12.52
C LEU A 176 -5.51 13.46 -12.29
N TYR A 177 -6.51 12.78 -12.86
CA TYR A 177 -6.59 11.32 -12.91
C TYR A 177 -6.41 10.81 -14.33
N ILE A 178 -5.45 9.88 -14.53
CA ILE A 178 -5.19 9.21 -15.80
C ILE A 178 -5.64 7.75 -15.69
N THR A 179 -6.52 7.35 -16.60
CA THR A 179 -7.06 5.99 -16.71
C THR A 179 -6.80 5.43 -18.10
N PRO A 180 -7.01 4.13 -18.34
CA PRO A 180 -6.85 3.55 -19.69
C PRO A 180 -7.71 4.21 -20.77
N GLY A 181 -8.82 4.86 -20.38
CA GLY A 181 -9.72 5.57 -21.30
C GLY A 181 -9.42 7.06 -21.46
N THR A 182 -8.40 7.59 -20.77
CA THR A 182 -8.06 9.01 -20.88
C THR A 182 -7.40 9.28 -22.22
N GLN A 183 -7.97 10.18 -22.99
CA GLN A 183 -7.35 10.63 -24.24
C GLN A 183 -6.20 11.59 -23.93
N VAL A 184 -5.05 11.35 -24.53
CA VAL A 184 -3.86 12.18 -24.39
C VAL A 184 -3.30 12.51 -25.77
N SER A 185 -2.81 13.74 -25.93
CA SER A 185 -2.06 14.12 -27.12
C SER A 185 -0.57 13.97 -26.85
N LEU A 186 0.11 13.24 -27.71
CA LEU A 186 1.57 13.14 -27.67
C LEU A 186 2.15 14.37 -28.38
N LEU A 187 2.96 15.14 -27.64
CA LEU A 187 3.67 16.29 -28.15
C LEU A 187 5.15 15.95 -28.37
N ASP A 188 5.78 16.60 -29.35
CA ASP A 188 7.21 16.57 -29.53
C ASP A 188 7.93 17.59 -28.64
N GLU A 189 9.25 17.73 -28.80
CA GLU A 189 10.08 18.68 -28.05
C GLU A 189 9.77 20.17 -28.33
N HIS A 190 9.03 20.45 -29.41
CA HIS A 190 8.58 21.80 -29.79
C HIS A 190 7.13 22.08 -29.36
N GLY A 191 6.46 21.10 -28.72
CA GLY A 191 5.06 21.21 -28.30
C GLY A 191 4.04 20.95 -29.42
N GLU A 192 4.47 20.43 -30.57
CA GLU A 192 3.58 20.08 -31.66
C GLU A 192 2.98 18.68 -31.49
N THR A 193 1.71 18.52 -31.80
CA THR A 193 1.00 17.24 -31.66
C THR A 193 1.50 16.22 -32.69
N VAL A 194 2.12 15.15 -32.19
CA VAL A 194 2.59 14.03 -33.02
C VAL A 194 1.50 12.97 -33.18
N LYS A 195 0.68 12.76 -32.15
CA LYS A 195 -0.39 11.76 -32.12
C LYS A 195 -1.45 12.15 -31.09
N THR A 196 -2.68 11.82 -31.39
CA THR A 196 -3.83 11.92 -30.46
C THR A 196 -4.44 10.53 -30.24
#